data_46a4adf0d0cc0a71cf06c8e0590b011a
#
_entry.id   46a4adf0d0cc0a71cf06c8e0590b011a
#
_cell.length_a   1.000
_cell.length_b   1.000
_cell.length_c   1.000
_cell.angle_alpha   90.00
_cell.angle_beta   90.00
_cell.angle_gamma   90.00
#
_symmetry.space_group_name_H-M   'P 1'
#
loop_
_entity.id
_entity.type
_entity.pdbx_description
1 polymer ?
#
loop_
_entity_poly.entity_id
_entity_poly.type
_entity_poly.pdbx_seq_one_letter_code
_entity_poly.pdbx_strand_id
1 'polypeptide(L)'
;MEVRSLFTVPAFPRVAMSRAVGAICKWRIPKFMRLPLWRRVISKLGISNDTVGDDLQSFATFLDLFTRKLPAGSRPITKNEHWVSPADGRLVEHAFVSPELSLILKGTPYSVSEMLPGGCEMDYLGYQALQIYLAPYNYHRYHAPCDMQIISAVTEPGDLQPVDPALIRRSMRVIKTNRRILLHCVDAKQRPFALLYVGALNVGGMKFGFDDSLGASPWQHSARTYDPPAKLSKGDDMGCFEMGSTVVLFAPPQLQCRTQLDGTTIALEDLLFVDEQ
;
A
#
# COMPACT_ATOMS: atom_id res chain seq x y z
N MET A 1 5.22 23.59 -27.40
CA MET A 1 4.02 22.84 -27.82
C MET A 1 3.59 22.05 -26.56
N GLU A 2 2.58 22.59 -25.86
CA GLU A 2 2.16 22.13 -24.53
C GLU A 2 1.49 20.76 -24.61
N VAL A 3 2.02 19.79 -23.88
CA VAL A 3 1.39 18.47 -23.65
C VAL A 3 0.23 18.63 -22.63
N ARG A 4 -0.69 19.54 -22.93
CA ARG A 4 -1.86 19.85 -22.07
C ARG A 4 -3.04 18.91 -22.25
N SER A 5 -3.03 17.99 -23.23
CA SER A 5 -4.28 17.38 -23.68
C SER A 5 -4.48 15.88 -23.37
N LEU A 6 -3.49 15.17 -22.83
CA LEU A 6 -3.63 13.71 -22.65
C LEU A 6 -4.23 13.27 -21.30
N PHE A 7 -4.34 14.16 -20.31
CA PHE A 7 -4.85 13.84 -18.99
C PHE A 7 -6.20 14.47 -18.62
N THR A 8 -6.77 15.27 -19.52
CA THR A 8 -8.12 15.83 -19.41
C THR A 8 -9.10 15.18 -20.38
N VAL A 9 -8.85 13.93 -20.79
CA VAL A 9 -9.83 13.19 -21.58
C VAL A 9 -11.01 12.89 -20.65
N PRO A 10 -12.21 13.44 -20.94
CA PRO A 10 -13.40 13.14 -20.16
C PRO A 10 -13.66 11.64 -20.29
N ALA A 11 -13.71 10.95 -19.14
CA ALA A 11 -14.25 9.60 -19.00
C ALA A 11 -13.74 8.56 -20.01
N PHE A 12 -12.43 8.50 -20.26
CA PHE A 12 -11.89 7.23 -20.73
C PHE A 12 -12.29 6.19 -19.67
N PRO A 13 -12.84 5.03 -20.03
CA PRO A 13 -13.41 4.09 -19.05
C PRO A 13 -12.30 3.37 -18.29
N ARG A 14 -11.53 4.10 -17.47
CA ARG A 14 -10.42 3.56 -16.67
C ARG A 14 -10.87 2.38 -15.81
N VAL A 15 -12.11 2.46 -15.33
CA VAL A 15 -12.76 1.38 -14.60
C VAL A 15 -12.99 0.16 -15.49
N ALA A 16 -13.51 0.35 -16.69
CA ALA A 16 -13.73 -0.74 -17.65
C ALA A 16 -12.39 -1.35 -18.08
N MET A 17 -11.39 -0.52 -18.34
CA MET A 17 -10.03 -0.95 -18.68
C MET A 17 -9.41 -1.72 -17.50
N SER A 18 -9.49 -1.23 -16.28
CA SER A 18 -9.00 -1.90 -15.07
C SER A 18 -9.70 -3.25 -14.85
N ARG A 19 -11.02 -3.33 -15.12
CA ARG A 19 -11.75 -4.61 -15.08
C ARG A 19 -11.27 -5.59 -16.15
N ALA A 20 -11.03 -5.11 -17.38
CA ALA A 20 -10.53 -5.94 -18.47
C ALA A 20 -9.11 -6.46 -18.17
N VAL A 21 -8.22 -5.59 -17.70
CA VAL A 21 -6.86 -5.99 -17.26
C VAL A 21 -6.94 -6.98 -16.10
N GLY A 22 -7.80 -6.73 -15.10
CA GLY A 22 -8.02 -7.63 -13.99
C GLY A 22 -8.52 -9.01 -14.43
N ALA A 23 -9.40 -9.09 -15.43
CA ALA A 23 -9.87 -10.35 -16.00
C ALA A 23 -8.73 -11.09 -16.73
N ILE A 24 -7.91 -10.38 -17.51
CA ILE A 24 -6.74 -10.96 -18.17
C ILE A 24 -5.74 -11.49 -17.14
N CYS A 25 -5.47 -10.74 -16.07
CA CYS A 25 -4.57 -11.17 -15.00
C CYS A 25 -5.05 -12.42 -14.24
N LYS A 26 -6.35 -12.70 -14.27
CA LYS A 26 -6.99 -13.90 -13.68
C LYS A 26 -7.08 -15.07 -14.65
N TRP A 27 -6.65 -14.90 -15.90
CA TRP A 27 -6.70 -15.99 -16.88
C TRP A 27 -5.71 -17.10 -16.50
N ARG A 28 -6.20 -18.34 -16.44
CA ARG A 28 -5.40 -19.51 -16.08
C ARG A 28 -4.49 -19.92 -17.23
N ILE A 29 -3.20 -19.92 -16.98
CA ILE A 29 -2.17 -20.33 -17.94
C ILE A 29 -2.01 -21.86 -17.87
N PRO A 30 -1.99 -22.59 -19.01
CA PRO A 30 -1.69 -24.01 -19.06
C PRO A 30 -0.35 -24.32 -18.39
N LYS A 31 -0.28 -25.42 -17.64
CA LYS A 31 0.88 -25.74 -16.79
C LYS A 31 2.21 -25.78 -17.56
N PHE A 32 2.20 -26.33 -18.78
CA PHE A 32 3.40 -26.45 -19.62
C PHE A 32 3.95 -25.10 -20.10
N MET A 33 3.12 -24.04 -20.14
CA MET A 33 3.52 -22.69 -20.54
C MET A 33 4.01 -21.82 -19.37
N ARG A 34 3.67 -22.19 -18.11
CA ARG A 34 3.92 -21.32 -16.95
C ARG A 34 5.40 -21.01 -16.75
N LEU A 35 6.25 -22.04 -16.75
CA LEU A 35 7.67 -21.87 -16.46
C LEU A 35 8.37 -20.91 -17.44
N PRO A 36 8.30 -21.11 -18.77
CA PRO A 36 8.93 -20.21 -19.72
C PRO A 36 8.29 -18.81 -19.70
N LEU A 37 6.97 -18.72 -19.51
CA LEU A 37 6.26 -17.45 -19.44
C LEU A 37 6.68 -16.65 -18.21
N TRP A 38 6.64 -17.26 -17.02
CA TRP A 38 6.97 -16.57 -15.78
C TRP A 38 8.44 -16.15 -15.72
N ARG A 39 9.37 -16.96 -16.18
CA ARG A 39 10.78 -16.55 -16.31
C ARG A 39 10.92 -15.29 -17.16
N ARG A 40 10.20 -15.22 -18.29
CA ARG A 40 10.22 -14.03 -19.15
C ARG A 40 9.57 -12.82 -18.49
N VAL A 41 8.45 -12.99 -17.80
CA VAL A 41 7.73 -11.93 -17.09
C VAL A 41 8.59 -11.39 -15.95
N ILE A 42 9.16 -12.26 -15.11
CA ILE A 42 10.04 -11.91 -13.99
C ILE A 42 11.24 -11.09 -14.49
N SER A 43 11.94 -11.58 -15.53
CA SER A 43 13.07 -10.88 -16.13
C SER A 43 12.67 -9.53 -16.73
N LYS A 44 11.55 -9.48 -17.46
CA LYS A 44 11.10 -8.25 -18.14
C LYS A 44 10.62 -7.17 -17.17
N LEU A 45 9.98 -7.57 -16.07
CA LEU A 45 9.51 -6.65 -15.03
C LEU A 45 10.60 -6.29 -14.03
N GLY A 46 11.69 -7.06 -13.94
CA GLY A 46 12.74 -6.87 -12.94
C GLY A 46 12.33 -7.34 -11.55
N ILE A 47 11.46 -8.37 -11.48
CA ILE A 47 11.04 -8.95 -10.20
C ILE A 47 12.23 -9.68 -9.59
N SER A 48 12.51 -9.41 -8.31
CA SER A 48 13.62 -10.05 -7.60
C SER A 48 13.33 -11.51 -7.29
N ASN A 49 14.31 -12.39 -7.56
CA ASN A 49 14.16 -13.86 -7.40
C ASN A 49 13.96 -14.28 -5.94
N ASP A 50 14.51 -13.51 -4.97
CA ASP A 50 14.31 -13.74 -3.53
C ASP A 50 12.86 -13.62 -3.07
N THR A 51 12.03 -12.91 -3.87
CA THR A 51 10.60 -12.73 -3.57
C THR A 51 9.69 -13.73 -4.24
N VAL A 52 10.19 -14.61 -5.13
CA VAL A 52 9.33 -15.49 -5.96
C VAL A 52 9.37 -16.94 -5.52
N GLY A 53 10.51 -17.43 -5.03
CA GLY A 53 10.75 -18.85 -4.74
C GLY A 53 10.96 -19.68 -6.01
N ASP A 54 11.19 -20.99 -5.82
CA ASP A 54 11.63 -21.88 -6.88
C ASP A 54 10.49 -22.47 -7.72
N ASP A 55 9.27 -22.62 -7.16
CA ASP A 55 8.15 -23.24 -7.84
C ASP A 55 7.31 -22.25 -8.65
N LEU A 56 7.85 -21.81 -9.79
CA LEU A 56 7.11 -20.93 -10.71
C LEU A 56 5.89 -21.59 -11.35
N GLN A 57 5.80 -22.92 -11.35
CA GLN A 57 4.67 -23.62 -11.94
C GLN A 57 3.42 -23.59 -11.06
N SER A 58 3.56 -23.27 -9.78
CA SER A 58 2.43 -23.13 -8.85
C SER A 58 1.53 -21.93 -9.23
N PHE A 59 2.08 -20.87 -9.82
CA PHE A 59 1.31 -19.70 -10.22
C PHE A 59 0.45 -20.00 -11.44
N ALA A 60 -0.86 -20.19 -11.24
CA ALA A 60 -1.78 -20.49 -12.31
C ALA A 60 -2.14 -19.28 -13.17
N THR A 61 -2.05 -18.08 -12.61
CA THR A 61 -2.42 -16.79 -13.21
C THR A 61 -1.32 -15.76 -12.99
N PHE A 62 -1.36 -14.65 -13.75
CA PHE A 62 -0.48 -13.51 -13.47
C PHE A 62 -0.78 -12.91 -12.08
N LEU A 63 -2.05 -12.90 -11.68
CA LEU A 63 -2.45 -12.39 -10.37
C LEU A 63 -1.82 -13.22 -9.24
N ASP A 64 -1.75 -14.56 -9.37
CA ASP A 64 -1.09 -15.40 -8.36
C ASP A 64 0.39 -15.04 -8.21
N LEU A 65 1.10 -14.82 -9.33
CA LEU A 65 2.49 -14.36 -9.32
C LEU A 65 2.62 -12.97 -8.69
N PHE A 66 1.69 -12.08 -9.00
CA PHE A 66 1.72 -10.69 -8.52
C PHE A 66 1.44 -10.60 -7.01
N THR A 67 0.47 -11.36 -6.50
CA THR A 67 0.08 -11.41 -5.08
C THR A 67 0.77 -12.54 -4.30
N ARG A 68 1.90 -13.04 -4.83
CA ARG A 68 2.67 -14.14 -4.26
C ARG A 68 3.00 -13.91 -2.78
N LYS A 69 3.15 -14.97 -2.03
CA LYS A 69 3.76 -14.94 -0.70
C LYS A 69 5.28 -15.02 -0.82
N LEU A 70 5.98 -14.42 0.11
CA LEU A 70 7.44 -14.55 0.20
C LEU A 70 7.84 -15.99 0.56
N PRO A 71 8.95 -16.48 0.01
CA PRO A 71 9.58 -17.68 0.52
C PRO A 71 9.97 -17.52 1.99
N ALA A 72 9.95 -18.61 2.75
CA ALA A 72 10.32 -18.56 4.16
C ALA A 72 11.75 -18.00 4.33
N GLY A 73 11.91 -17.05 5.24
CA GLY A 73 13.20 -16.42 5.53
C GLY A 73 13.67 -15.34 4.55
N SER A 74 12.91 -15.03 3.49
CA SER A 74 13.28 -13.94 2.53
C SER A 74 13.28 -12.56 3.17
N ARG A 75 12.52 -12.35 4.22
CA ARG A 75 12.44 -11.10 4.99
C ARG A 75 12.48 -11.43 6.48
N PRO A 76 13.67 -11.55 7.09
CA PRO A 76 13.81 -11.88 8.49
C PRO A 76 13.47 -10.70 9.39
N ILE A 77 12.27 -10.70 9.95
CA ILE A 77 11.81 -9.62 10.83
C ILE A 77 12.39 -9.80 12.23
N THR A 78 13.09 -8.80 12.71
CA THR A 78 13.72 -8.80 14.05
C THR A 78 12.66 -8.70 15.14
N LYS A 79 12.74 -9.60 16.13
CA LYS A 79 11.88 -9.58 17.32
C LYS A 79 12.38 -8.54 18.33
N ASN A 80 12.05 -7.28 18.11
CA ASN A 80 12.30 -6.16 19.02
C ASN A 80 11.09 -5.23 19.02
N GLU A 81 11.11 -4.17 19.83
CA GLU A 81 10.00 -3.20 19.93
C GLU A 81 9.95 -2.19 18.75
N HIS A 82 10.93 -2.20 17.86
CA HIS A 82 11.02 -1.25 16.76
C HIS A 82 10.01 -1.56 15.65
N TRP A 83 9.58 -0.55 14.96
CA TRP A 83 8.67 -0.69 13.82
C TRP A 83 9.44 -0.94 12.53
N VAL A 84 8.92 -1.84 11.73
CA VAL A 84 9.46 -2.20 10.40
C VAL A 84 8.57 -1.66 9.29
N SER A 85 9.06 -1.74 8.06
CA SER A 85 8.26 -1.34 6.89
C SER A 85 7.02 -2.23 6.75
N PRO A 86 5.83 -1.65 6.51
CA PRO A 86 4.63 -2.43 6.23
C PRO A 86 4.62 -3.04 4.82
N ALA A 87 5.54 -2.69 3.93
CA ALA A 87 5.61 -3.19 2.56
C ALA A 87 7.01 -3.04 1.96
N ASP A 88 7.34 -3.91 0.99
CA ASP A 88 8.47 -3.67 0.09
C ASP A 88 8.11 -2.55 -0.88
N GLY A 89 8.99 -1.59 -1.07
CA GLY A 89 8.71 -0.50 -1.98
C GLY A 89 9.79 0.56 -2.04
N ARG A 90 9.38 1.73 -2.49
CA ARG A 90 10.20 2.93 -2.50
C ARG A 90 9.60 3.95 -1.55
N LEU A 91 10.38 4.41 -0.58
CA LEU A 91 9.99 5.52 0.27
C LEU A 91 10.04 6.81 -0.56
N VAL A 92 8.84 7.34 -0.84
CA VAL A 92 8.68 8.48 -1.76
C VAL A 92 8.73 9.79 -1.01
N GLU A 93 8.17 9.79 0.20
CA GLU A 93 8.00 11.00 1.00
C GLU A 93 7.93 10.67 2.49
N HIS A 94 8.46 11.58 3.29
CA HIS A 94 8.25 11.66 4.73
C HIS A 94 7.89 13.09 5.08
N ALA A 95 6.80 13.29 5.75
CA ALA A 95 6.34 14.61 6.16
C ALA A 95 5.74 14.57 7.57
N PHE A 96 5.78 15.70 8.25
CA PHE A 96 5.12 15.89 9.53
C PHE A 96 3.78 16.59 9.33
N VAL A 97 2.77 16.14 10.06
CA VAL A 97 1.47 16.81 10.08
C VAL A 97 1.61 18.11 10.86
N SER A 98 1.35 19.25 10.19
CA SER A 98 1.42 20.58 10.78
C SER A 98 0.25 20.87 11.72
N PRO A 99 0.32 21.97 12.52
CA PRO A 99 -0.81 22.42 13.35
C PRO A 99 -2.09 22.68 12.57
N GLU A 100 -2.00 23.04 11.29
CA GLU A 100 -3.16 23.23 10.41
C GLU A 100 -3.69 21.90 9.84
N LEU A 101 -3.25 20.76 10.37
CA LEU A 101 -3.57 19.43 9.89
C LEU A 101 -3.28 19.28 8.38
N SER A 102 -2.15 19.81 7.96
CA SER A 102 -1.65 19.71 6.59
C SER A 102 -0.30 18.98 6.51
N LEU A 103 -0.04 18.35 5.37
CA LEU A 103 1.22 17.71 5.03
C LEU A 103 1.78 18.42 3.80
N ILE A 104 3.06 18.73 3.81
CA ILE A 104 3.74 19.18 2.59
C ILE A 104 4.39 17.98 1.95
N LEU A 105 3.81 17.50 0.85
CA LEU A 105 4.37 16.42 0.05
C LEU A 105 4.90 17.02 -1.25
N LYS A 106 6.22 16.92 -1.47
CA LYS A 106 6.91 17.49 -2.65
C LYS A 106 6.57 18.96 -2.92
N GLY A 107 6.51 19.76 -1.85
CA GLY A 107 6.24 21.19 -1.93
C GLY A 107 4.77 21.56 -2.15
N THR A 108 3.85 20.61 -2.12
CA THR A 108 2.40 20.87 -2.21
C THR A 108 1.72 20.55 -0.89
N PRO A 109 0.94 21.49 -0.33
CA PRO A 109 0.18 21.23 0.88
C PRO A 109 -1.05 20.33 0.61
N TYR A 110 -1.27 19.38 1.50
CA TYR A 110 -2.45 18.52 1.55
C TYR A 110 -3.10 18.63 2.91
N SER A 111 -4.39 18.81 2.93
CA SER A 111 -5.15 18.62 4.16
C SER A 111 -5.22 17.11 4.50
N VAL A 112 -4.92 16.77 5.75
CA VAL A 112 -5.06 15.40 6.27
C VAL A 112 -6.52 14.95 6.12
N SER A 113 -7.49 15.84 6.41
CA SER A 113 -8.92 15.53 6.27
C SER A 113 -9.36 15.23 4.83
N GLU A 114 -8.69 15.78 3.81
CA GLU A 114 -8.95 15.44 2.41
C GLU A 114 -8.33 14.09 2.00
N MET A 115 -7.23 13.70 2.64
CA MET A 115 -6.54 12.44 2.35
C MET A 115 -7.23 11.25 3.01
N LEU A 116 -7.72 11.42 4.23
CA LEU A 116 -8.24 10.33 5.04
C LEU A 116 -9.75 10.14 4.84
N PRO A 117 -10.20 8.91 4.52
CA PRO A 117 -11.61 8.56 4.50
C PRO A 117 -12.30 8.83 5.85
N GLY A 118 -13.55 9.28 5.81
CA GLY A 118 -14.33 9.55 7.04
C GLY A 118 -13.92 10.81 7.79
N GLY A 119 -12.92 11.55 7.30
CA GLY A 119 -12.37 12.73 7.98
C GLY A 119 -11.36 12.38 9.08
N CYS A 120 -11.05 13.35 9.93
CA CYS A 120 -10.08 13.17 11.02
C CYS A 120 -10.80 12.74 12.31
N GLU A 121 -10.95 11.45 12.53
CA GLU A 121 -11.44 10.91 13.82
C GLU A 121 -10.35 10.91 14.90
N MET A 122 -9.06 10.94 14.49
CA MET A 122 -7.90 11.03 15.38
C MET A 122 -7.27 12.41 15.27
N ASP A 123 -6.65 12.85 16.37
CA ASP A 123 -5.76 14.00 16.34
C ASP A 123 -4.42 13.57 15.73
N TYR A 124 -4.16 14.01 14.50
CA TYR A 124 -2.94 13.71 13.77
C TYR A 124 -1.83 14.75 13.95
N LEU A 125 -2.00 15.74 14.82
CA LEU A 125 -1.00 16.78 15.05
C LEU A 125 0.36 16.15 15.43
N GLY A 126 1.41 16.55 14.70
CA GLY A 126 2.77 16.06 14.91
C GLY A 126 3.04 14.65 14.42
N TYR A 127 2.04 13.94 13.89
CA TYR A 127 2.25 12.62 13.29
C TYR A 127 3.20 12.69 12.11
N GLN A 128 3.90 11.59 11.88
CA GLN A 128 4.80 11.42 10.74
C GLN A 128 4.11 10.58 9.68
N ALA A 129 3.99 11.10 8.46
CA ALA A 129 3.44 10.38 7.32
C ALA A 129 4.56 9.88 6.43
N LEU A 130 4.68 8.56 6.28
CA LEU A 130 5.62 7.90 5.37
C LEU A 130 4.85 7.31 4.19
N GLN A 131 5.15 7.80 2.99
CA GLN A 131 4.55 7.29 1.75
C GLN A 131 5.45 6.26 1.09
N ILE A 132 4.98 5.02 0.98
CA ILE A 132 5.66 3.89 0.38
C ILE A 132 4.96 3.53 -0.94
N TYR A 133 5.67 3.67 -2.05
CA TYR A 133 5.18 3.31 -3.38
C TYR A 133 5.63 1.90 -3.74
N LEU A 134 4.68 1.05 -4.14
CA LEU A 134 4.94 -0.30 -4.61
C LEU A 134 4.93 -0.30 -6.15
N ALA A 135 6.12 -0.37 -6.75
CA ALA A 135 6.27 -0.51 -8.20
C ALA A 135 5.86 -1.93 -8.68
N PRO A 136 5.50 -2.11 -9.96
CA PRO A 136 5.01 -3.41 -10.47
C PRO A 136 5.93 -4.61 -10.23
N TYR A 137 7.22 -4.39 -10.03
CA TYR A 137 8.20 -5.44 -9.74
C TYR A 137 8.33 -5.78 -8.26
N ASN A 138 7.82 -4.93 -7.35
CA ASN A 138 7.90 -5.15 -5.92
C ASN A 138 7.02 -6.34 -5.48
N TYR A 139 7.21 -6.76 -4.25
CA TYR A 139 6.30 -7.61 -3.53
C TYR A 139 5.05 -6.80 -3.15
N HIS A 140 3.84 -7.32 -3.42
CA HIS A 140 2.60 -6.54 -3.30
C HIS A 140 1.71 -6.94 -2.12
N ARG A 141 2.24 -7.68 -1.17
CA ARG A 141 1.57 -7.89 0.11
C ARG A 141 2.06 -6.86 1.12
N TYR A 142 1.23 -6.60 2.10
CA TYR A 142 1.54 -5.69 3.21
C TYR A 142 1.42 -6.42 4.54
N HIS A 143 2.22 -5.98 5.50
CA HIS A 143 2.42 -6.65 6.78
C HIS A 143 2.27 -5.69 7.94
N ALA A 144 2.02 -6.22 9.14
CA ALA A 144 1.95 -5.43 10.34
C ALA A 144 3.32 -4.82 10.69
N PRO A 145 3.44 -3.48 10.79
CA PRO A 145 4.73 -2.82 11.07
C PRO A 145 5.22 -3.03 12.49
N CYS A 146 4.33 -3.37 13.42
CA CYS A 146 4.58 -3.62 14.83
C CYS A 146 3.52 -4.59 15.36
N ASP A 147 3.64 -5.02 16.62
CA ASP A 147 2.53 -5.67 17.30
C ASP A 147 1.40 -4.67 17.47
N MET A 148 0.21 -5.00 16.94
CA MET A 148 -0.87 -4.03 16.80
C MET A 148 -2.26 -4.62 16.92
N GLN A 149 -3.22 -3.73 17.14
CA GLN A 149 -4.64 -4.03 17.08
C GLN A 149 -5.31 -3.08 16.08
N ILE A 150 -6.15 -3.62 15.21
CA ILE A 150 -6.97 -2.83 14.28
C ILE A 150 -8.30 -2.56 14.98
N ILE A 151 -8.59 -1.29 15.20
CA ILE A 151 -9.77 -0.82 15.91
C ILE A 151 -10.92 -0.58 14.94
N SER A 152 -10.63 0.07 13.81
CA SER A 152 -11.64 0.37 12.80
C SER A 152 -11.04 0.44 11.41
N ALA A 153 -11.90 0.33 10.41
CA ALA A 153 -11.55 0.49 9.00
C ALA A 153 -12.59 1.35 8.28
N VAL A 154 -12.12 2.26 7.43
CA VAL A 154 -12.98 3.09 6.58
C VAL A 154 -12.59 2.89 5.11
N THR A 155 -13.55 2.51 4.29
CA THR A 155 -13.37 2.40 2.83
C THR A 155 -13.97 3.62 2.17
N GLU A 156 -13.21 4.28 1.32
CA GLU A 156 -13.66 5.38 0.48
C GLU A 156 -13.57 4.98 -0.99
N PRO A 157 -14.69 4.96 -1.73
CA PRO A 157 -14.66 4.78 -3.17
C PRO A 157 -13.93 5.92 -3.85
N GLY A 158 -13.39 5.68 -5.05
CA GLY A 158 -12.66 6.71 -5.76
C GLY A 158 -12.23 6.27 -7.15
N ASP A 159 -11.47 7.14 -7.81
CA ASP A 159 -10.87 6.88 -9.12
C ASP A 159 -9.70 5.86 -8.98
N LEU A 160 -9.17 5.42 -10.10
CA LEU A 160 -8.00 4.55 -10.23
C LEU A 160 -6.97 5.24 -11.13
N GLN A 161 -6.40 6.34 -10.66
CA GLN A 161 -5.33 7.04 -11.39
C GLN A 161 -3.96 6.39 -11.11
N PRO A 162 -3.00 6.48 -12.04
CA PRO A 162 -1.65 5.99 -11.80
C PRO A 162 -1.02 6.66 -10.57
N VAL A 163 -0.35 5.87 -9.72
CA VAL A 163 0.35 6.35 -8.51
C VAL A 163 1.88 6.38 -8.67
N ASP A 164 2.40 6.15 -9.87
CA ASP A 164 3.83 6.22 -10.15
C ASP A 164 4.39 7.61 -9.79
N PRO A 165 5.41 7.71 -8.93
CA PRO A 165 6.00 8.99 -8.52
C PRO A 165 6.48 9.87 -9.68
N ALA A 166 6.93 9.27 -10.79
CA ALA A 166 7.33 10.01 -11.98
C ALA A 166 6.14 10.68 -12.68
N LEU A 167 4.95 10.08 -12.60
CA LEU A 167 3.70 10.61 -13.18
C LEU A 167 2.98 11.54 -12.19
N ILE A 168 3.07 11.27 -10.88
CA ILE A 168 2.43 12.06 -9.82
C ILE A 168 2.99 13.49 -9.74
N ARG A 169 4.21 13.76 -10.20
CA ARG A 169 4.76 15.13 -10.26
C ARG A 169 3.82 16.17 -10.90
N ARG A 170 2.78 15.71 -11.61
CA ARG A 170 1.78 16.55 -12.28
C ARG A 170 0.36 16.47 -11.70
N SER A 171 0.08 15.54 -10.80
CA SER A 171 -1.28 15.34 -10.27
C SER A 171 -1.25 14.78 -8.86
N MET A 172 -0.90 15.62 -7.89
CA MET A 172 -0.88 15.29 -6.46
C MET A 172 -2.29 15.01 -5.88
N ARG A 173 -3.34 15.13 -6.68
CA ARG A 173 -4.73 14.83 -6.26
C ARG A 173 -4.98 13.32 -6.11
N VAL A 174 -4.06 12.48 -6.57
CA VAL A 174 -4.26 11.02 -6.67
C VAL A 174 -4.53 10.39 -5.31
N ILE A 175 -3.78 10.78 -4.26
CA ILE A 175 -3.96 10.21 -2.92
C ILE A 175 -5.37 10.52 -2.38
N LYS A 176 -5.92 11.70 -2.66
CA LYS A 176 -7.24 12.10 -2.19
C LYS A 176 -8.40 11.69 -3.11
N THR A 177 -8.12 11.35 -4.36
CA THR A 177 -9.17 11.03 -5.35
C THR A 177 -9.27 9.54 -5.66
N ASN A 178 -8.20 8.77 -5.49
CA ASN A 178 -8.23 7.33 -5.69
C ASN A 178 -8.96 6.63 -4.56
N ARG A 179 -9.46 5.43 -4.89
CA ARG A 179 -10.02 4.52 -3.89
C ARG A 179 -9.02 4.31 -2.75
N ARG A 180 -9.51 4.42 -1.52
CA ARG A 180 -8.69 4.35 -0.30
C ARG A 180 -9.34 3.46 0.75
N ILE A 181 -8.50 2.82 1.54
CA ILE A 181 -8.90 2.12 2.77
C ILE A 181 -7.99 2.60 3.88
N LEU A 182 -8.59 3.13 4.93
CA LEU A 182 -7.90 3.58 6.13
C LEU A 182 -8.14 2.57 7.25
N LEU A 183 -7.07 2.15 7.91
CA LEU A 183 -7.11 1.39 9.14
C LEU A 183 -6.68 2.27 10.30
N HIS A 184 -7.51 2.38 11.32
CA HIS A 184 -7.13 2.94 12.63
C HIS A 184 -6.65 1.81 13.51
N CYS A 185 -5.47 1.97 14.05
CA CYS A 185 -4.77 0.95 14.82
C CYS A 185 -4.23 1.52 16.12
N VAL A 186 -3.93 0.63 17.06
CA VAL A 186 -3.09 0.93 18.22
C VAL A 186 -1.95 -0.07 18.29
N ASP A 187 -0.78 0.38 18.72
CA ASP A 187 0.37 -0.49 18.96
C ASP A 187 0.32 -1.17 20.32
N ALA A 188 1.34 -1.96 20.67
CA ALA A 188 1.44 -2.64 21.96
C ALA A 188 1.46 -1.68 23.16
N LYS A 189 1.88 -0.42 22.97
CA LYS A 189 1.89 0.64 23.98
C LYS A 189 0.60 1.48 23.98
N GLN A 190 -0.45 1.03 23.26
CA GLN A 190 -1.73 1.71 23.08
C GLN A 190 -1.61 3.09 22.42
N ARG A 191 -0.54 3.34 21.65
CA ARG A 191 -0.40 4.56 20.85
C ARG A 191 -1.21 4.42 19.57
N PRO A 192 -2.13 5.35 19.27
CA PRO A 192 -2.89 5.31 18.04
C PRO A 192 -2.00 5.60 16.84
N PHE A 193 -2.28 4.94 15.72
CA PHE A 193 -1.66 5.18 14.42
C PHE A 193 -2.58 4.76 13.28
N ALA A 194 -2.22 5.10 12.05
CA ALA A 194 -3.06 4.75 10.92
C ALA A 194 -2.26 4.23 9.73
N LEU A 195 -2.90 3.33 8.97
CA LEU A 195 -2.40 2.80 7.69
C LEU A 195 -3.42 3.16 6.60
N LEU A 196 -3.00 3.96 5.63
CA LEU A 196 -3.82 4.31 4.48
C LEU A 196 -3.33 3.55 3.23
N TYR A 197 -4.21 2.72 2.69
CA TYR A 197 -3.98 1.96 1.46
C TYR A 197 -4.65 2.69 0.30
N VAL A 198 -3.87 3.04 -0.73
CA VAL A 198 -4.36 3.80 -1.90
C VAL A 198 -4.27 2.93 -3.14
N GLY A 199 -5.41 2.68 -3.76
CA GLY A 199 -5.50 1.95 -5.02
C GLY A 199 -4.97 2.78 -6.20
N ALA A 200 -4.60 2.10 -7.30
CA ALA A 200 -4.10 2.74 -8.50
C ALA A 200 -4.69 2.15 -9.78
N LEU A 201 -4.27 2.67 -10.93
CA LEU A 201 -4.68 2.17 -12.23
C LEU A 201 -4.39 0.67 -12.36
N ASN A 202 -5.36 -0.06 -12.88
CA ASN A 202 -5.36 -1.53 -12.99
C ASN A 202 -5.44 -2.28 -11.64
N VAL A 203 -5.58 -1.58 -10.51
CA VAL A 203 -5.72 -2.19 -9.19
C VAL A 203 -7.19 -2.55 -8.96
N GLY A 204 -7.50 -3.83 -9.18
CA GLY A 204 -8.87 -4.33 -9.00
C GLY A 204 -9.28 -4.45 -7.54
N GLY A 205 -8.36 -4.73 -6.64
CA GLY A 205 -8.70 -5.02 -5.26
C GLY A 205 -7.58 -4.75 -4.25
N MET A 206 -8.03 -4.49 -3.04
CA MET A 206 -7.23 -4.56 -1.82
C MET A 206 -7.87 -5.65 -0.97
N LYS A 207 -7.10 -6.65 -0.58
CA LYS A 207 -7.56 -7.79 0.24
C LYS A 207 -6.92 -7.75 1.60
N PHE A 208 -7.69 -8.04 2.62
CA PHE A 208 -7.23 -8.08 4.00
C PHE A 208 -7.50 -9.45 4.61
N GLY A 209 -6.48 -10.10 5.15
CA GLY A 209 -6.58 -11.44 5.71
C GLY A 209 -7.38 -11.52 7.02
N PHE A 210 -7.54 -10.41 7.71
CA PHE A 210 -8.34 -10.31 8.94
C PHE A 210 -9.83 -9.99 8.68
N ASP A 211 -10.19 -9.51 7.46
CA ASP A 211 -11.56 -9.23 7.06
C ASP A 211 -11.70 -9.36 5.53
N ASP A 212 -12.16 -10.53 5.08
CA ASP A 212 -12.35 -10.83 3.65
C ASP A 212 -13.37 -9.91 2.95
N SER A 213 -14.24 -9.28 3.72
CA SER A 213 -15.27 -8.38 3.21
C SER A 213 -14.77 -6.94 3.08
N LEU A 214 -13.66 -6.59 3.77
CA LEU A 214 -13.05 -5.28 3.65
C LEU A 214 -12.42 -5.12 2.26
N GLY A 215 -12.85 -4.11 1.55
CA GLY A 215 -12.40 -3.89 0.18
C GLY A 215 -13.08 -4.74 -0.90
N ALA A 216 -13.99 -5.65 -0.55
CA ALA A 216 -14.72 -6.48 -1.51
C ALA A 216 -15.62 -5.64 -2.44
N SER A 217 -16.24 -4.56 -1.91
CA SER A 217 -17.02 -3.61 -2.71
C SER A 217 -16.21 -2.34 -3.02
N PRO A 218 -15.66 -2.20 -4.24
CA PRO A 218 -14.79 -1.07 -4.56
C PRO A 218 -15.53 0.27 -4.71
N TRP A 219 -16.86 0.26 -4.73
CA TRP A 219 -17.70 1.40 -5.09
C TRP A 219 -18.55 1.92 -3.93
N GLN A 220 -18.42 1.31 -2.74
CA GLN A 220 -19.22 1.69 -1.59
C GLN A 220 -18.34 2.25 -0.48
N HIS A 221 -18.76 3.38 0.06
CA HIS A 221 -18.27 3.84 1.34
C HIS A 221 -18.71 2.86 2.42
N SER A 222 -17.79 2.50 3.31
CA SER A 222 -18.11 1.71 4.50
C SER A 222 -17.20 2.09 5.65
N ALA A 223 -17.77 2.15 6.84
CA ALA A 223 -17.03 2.27 8.09
C ALA A 223 -17.34 1.06 8.96
N ARG A 224 -16.34 0.53 9.63
CA ARG A 224 -16.42 -0.65 10.49
C ARG A 224 -15.62 -0.45 11.76
N THR A 225 -16.16 -0.89 12.86
CA THR A 225 -15.44 -1.03 14.13
C THR A 225 -15.31 -2.51 14.44
N TYR A 226 -14.15 -2.92 14.91
CA TYR A 226 -13.87 -4.31 15.27
C TYR A 226 -14.00 -4.48 16.78
N ASP A 227 -14.92 -5.32 17.21
CA ASP A 227 -15.12 -5.69 18.61
C ASP A 227 -15.31 -7.21 18.72
N PRO A 228 -14.30 -7.94 19.26
CA PRO A 228 -12.99 -7.43 19.72
C PRO A 228 -12.09 -6.95 18.57
N PRO A 229 -11.13 -6.06 18.83
CA PRO A 229 -10.16 -5.61 17.83
C PRO A 229 -9.36 -6.77 17.22
N ALA A 230 -9.07 -6.68 15.92
CA ALA A 230 -8.24 -7.67 15.24
C ALA A 230 -6.77 -7.51 15.65
N LYS A 231 -6.18 -8.55 16.24
CA LYS A 231 -4.79 -8.55 16.75
C LYS A 231 -3.85 -9.12 15.71
N LEU A 232 -2.72 -8.46 15.51
CA LEU A 232 -1.66 -8.87 14.60
C LEU A 232 -0.30 -8.68 15.28
N SER A 233 0.58 -9.66 15.08
CA SER A 233 1.98 -9.55 15.48
C SER A 233 2.79 -8.86 14.41
N LYS A 234 3.88 -8.22 14.79
CA LYS A 234 4.82 -7.60 13.85
C LYS A 234 5.26 -8.59 12.78
N GLY A 235 5.11 -8.19 11.52
CA GLY A 235 5.42 -9.02 10.36
C GLY A 235 4.30 -9.93 9.88
N ASP A 236 3.17 -10.01 10.59
CA ASP A 236 2.03 -10.77 10.12
C ASP A 236 1.52 -10.24 8.77
N ASP A 237 1.18 -11.17 7.89
CA ASP A 237 0.63 -10.88 6.57
C ASP A 237 -0.79 -10.33 6.70
N MET A 238 -0.96 -9.04 6.43
CA MET A 238 -2.24 -8.35 6.53
C MET A 238 -3.10 -8.50 5.27
N GLY A 239 -2.47 -8.78 4.11
CA GLY A 239 -3.18 -8.85 2.84
C GLY A 239 -2.34 -8.46 1.63
N CYS A 240 -3.01 -8.08 0.54
CA CYS A 240 -2.32 -7.73 -0.71
C CYS A 240 -3.09 -6.74 -1.57
N PHE A 241 -2.33 -6.02 -2.40
CA PHE A 241 -2.88 -5.32 -3.56
C PHE A 241 -2.94 -6.26 -4.77
N GLU A 242 -4.04 -6.28 -5.49
CA GLU A 242 -4.15 -7.09 -6.71
C GLU A 242 -3.41 -6.49 -7.93
N MET A 243 -2.94 -5.26 -7.86
CA MET A 243 -2.02 -4.56 -8.82
C MET A 243 -1.52 -3.27 -8.14
N GLY A 244 -0.45 -2.63 -8.64
CA GLY A 244 0.31 -1.52 -8.07
C GLY A 244 -0.40 -0.48 -7.18
N SER A 245 0.30 0.13 -6.22
CA SER A 245 -0.34 0.83 -5.12
C SER A 245 0.61 1.69 -4.28
N THR A 246 0.05 2.30 -3.27
CA THR A 246 0.78 3.10 -2.26
C THR A 246 0.22 2.80 -0.87
N VAL A 247 1.10 2.67 0.10
CA VAL A 247 0.77 2.67 1.52
C VAL A 247 1.28 3.97 2.13
N VAL A 248 0.46 4.63 2.95
CA VAL A 248 0.89 5.74 3.78
C VAL A 248 0.74 5.32 5.23
N LEU A 249 1.85 5.29 5.96
CA LEU A 249 1.89 5.04 7.39
C LEU A 249 1.89 6.37 8.14
N PHE A 250 0.90 6.61 8.98
CA PHE A 250 0.84 7.73 9.92
C PHE A 250 1.33 7.23 11.27
N ALA A 251 2.60 7.47 11.57
CA ALA A 251 3.24 7.04 12.81
C ALA A 251 3.10 8.10 13.90
N PRO A 252 2.90 7.72 15.17
CA PRO A 252 2.74 8.65 16.28
C PRO A 252 4.01 9.48 16.54
N PRO A 253 3.87 10.70 17.07
CA PRO A 253 4.99 11.64 17.22
C PRO A 253 6.09 11.18 18.19
N GLN A 254 5.79 10.21 19.08
CA GLN A 254 6.73 9.64 20.04
C GLN A 254 7.76 8.70 19.40
N LEU A 255 7.64 8.42 18.12
CA LEU A 255 8.56 7.57 17.38
C LEU A 255 9.58 8.40 16.62
N GLN A 256 10.83 7.97 16.65
CA GLN A 256 11.89 8.56 15.83
C GLN A 256 12.07 7.76 14.55
N CYS A 257 11.92 8.41 13.39
CA CYS A 257 12.21 7.80 12.10
C CYS A 257 13.73 7.57 11.93
N ARG A 258 14.12 6.36 11.54
CA ARG A 258 15.51 5.95 11.36
C ARG A 258 15.92 5.77 9.90
N THR A 259 14.97 5.76 9.00
CA THR A 259 15.24 5.57 7.58
C THR A 259 15.64 6.89 6.93
N GLN A 260 16.75 6.88 6.18
CA GLN A 260 17.10 8.02 5.34
C GLN A 260 16.08 8.15 4.20
N LEU A 261 15.55 9.34 4.08
CA LEU A 261 14.43 9.68 3.22
C LEU A 261 14.98 10.26 1.94
N ASP A 262 14.78 9.65 0.86
CA ASP A 262 14.72 10.24 -0.47
C ASP A 262 14.84 9.17 -1.55
N GLY A 263 13.71 8.61 -1.91
CA GLY A 263 13.65 7.64 -2.99
C GLY A 263 14.34 6.31 -2.70
N THR A 264 14.67 6.05 -1.43
CA THR A 264 15.32 4.81 -0.97
C THR A 264 14.38 3.62 -1.16
N THR A 265 14.90 2.53 -1.70
CA THR A 265 14.20 1.24 -1.70
C THR A 265 14.20 0.69 -0.28
N ILE A 266 13.04 0.26 0.18
CA ILE A 266 12.84 -0.35 1.49
C ILE A 266 12.18 -1.72 1.34
N ALA A 267 12.47 -2.60 2.28
CA ALA A 267 11.91 -3.93 2.39
C ALA A 267 11.23 -4.13 3.76
N LEU A 268 10.42 -5.19 3.90
CA LEU A 268 9.64 -5.46 5.11
C LEU A 268 10.49 -5.57 6.38
N GLU A 269 11.73 -6.05 6.28
CA GLU A 269 12.66 -6.16 7.41
C GLU A 269 13.31 -4.83 7.82
N ASP A 270 13.20 -3.80 6.99
CA ASP A 270 13.87 -2.53 7.24
C ASP A 270 13.24 -1.79 8.43
N LEU A 271 14.11 -1.37 9.33
CA LEU A 271 13.75 -0.58 10.48
C LEU A 271 13.27 0.82 10.05
N LEU A 272 12.03 1.16 10.38
CA LEU A 272 11.50 2.50 10.11
C LEU A 272 11.53 3.40 11.35
N PHE A 273 11.07 2.91 12.49
CA PHE A 273 10.91 3.72 13.69
C PHE A 273 11.45 3.03 14.93
N VAL A 274 11.96 3.84 15.83
CA VAL A 274 12.32 3.48 17.21
C VAL A 274 11.61 4.42 18.18
N ASP A 275 11.40 3.99 19.43
CA ASP A 275 10.94 4.88 20.48
C ASP A 275 11.99 5.97 20.76
N GLU A 276 11.56 7.20 20.99
CA GLU A 276 12.42 8.23 21.57
C GLU A 276 12.85 7.79 22.97
N GLN A 277 14.17 7.88 23.23
CA GLN A 277 14.75 7.59 24.56
C GLN A 277 14.55 8.75 25.52
#